data_ae1ad13ab18917dd3bfb2d0670c1b3fc
#
_entry.id   ae1ad13ab18917dd3bfb2d0670c1b3fc
#
_cell.length_a   1.000
_cell.length_b   1.000
_cell.length_c   1.000
_cell.angle_alpha   90.00
_cell.angle_beta   90.00
_cell.angle_gamma   90.00
#
_symmetry.space_group_name_H-M   'P 1'
#
loop_
_entity.id
_entity.type
_entity.pdbx_description
1 polymer ?
#
loop_
_entity_poly.entity_id
_entity_poly.type
_entity_poly.pdbx_seq_one_letter_code
_entity_poly.pdbx_strand_id
1 'polypeptide(L)'
;LGNTALDQFDKCINNFGTQDIDKIEKVINSDKILDDLDDKVQKLGFEIIALRAPQAADLRRIIVALKVATIFERIGDYSRNISNRTKLLIELNYSDLPGVNIGKMGQKTQTMFEDVLEAYMNEDDKLAVKVRNSDFKVDKLHTEYYLEIISSMQRNKNFAPTGAHLLFIAKNIERVADYVTDIAEQVYFLVNGSVLSDHRPKADETSLKVPD
;
A
#
# COMPACT_ATOMS: atom_id res chain seq x y z
N LEU A 1 -3.94 10.99 10.08
CA LEU A 1 -4.40 9.85 9.28
C LEU A 1 -3.21 9.23 8.53
N GLY A 2 -2.44 9.95 7.72
CA GLY A 2 -1.31 9.38 6.96
C GLY A 2 -0.27 8.66 7.83
N ASN A 3 0.16 9.26 8.94
CA ASN A 3 1.10 8.61 9.88
C ASN A 3 0.50 7.36 10.54
N THR A 4 -0.81 7.35 10.77
CA THR A 4 -1.50 6.18 11.33
C THR A 4 -1.54 5.03 10.32
N ALA A 5 -1.81 5.33 9.05
CA ALA A 5 -1.80 4.34 7.97
C ALA A 5 -0.39 3.77 7.73
N LEU A 6 0.65 4.63 7.76
CA LEU A 6 2.04 4.20 7.67
C LEU A 6 2.43 3.27 8.83
N ASP A 7 2.11 3.65 10.08
CA ASP A 7 2.40 2.84 11.28
C ASP A 7 1.69 1.48 11.23
N GLN A 8 0.44 1.45 10.73
CA GLN A 8 -0.30 0.20 10.55
C GLN A 8 0.34 -0.69 9.49
N PHE A 9 0.73 -0.13 8.35
CA PHE A 9 1.41 -0.87 7.29
C PHE A 9 2.79 -1.37 7.75
N ASP A 10 3.59 -0.54 8.44
CA ASP A 10 4.89 -0.92 9.00
C ASP A 10 4.75 -2.11 9.96
N LYS A 11 3.83 -2.03 10.92
CA LYS A 11 3.53 -3.14 11.84
C LYS A 11 3.09 -4.40 11.12
N CYS A 12 2.28 -4.25 10.07
CA CYS A 12 1.83 -5.37 9.25
C CYS A 12 3.03 -6.10 8.60
N ILE A 13 3.96 -5.35 7.97
CA ILE A 13 5.13 -5.92 7.29
C ILE A 13 6.12 -6.51 8.30
N ASN A 14 6.38 -5.83 9.42
CA ASN A 14 7.30 -6.31 10.46
C ASN A 14 6.77 -7.55 11.19
N ASN A 15 5.46 -7.74 11.26
CA ASN A 15 4.86 -8.93 11.84
C ASN A 15 4.82 -10.11 10.86
N PHE A 16 5.02 -9.89 9.55
CA PHE A 16 5.11 -10.96 8.57
C PHE A 16 6.34 -11.83 8.87
N GLY A 17 6.13 -13.14 9.01
CA GLY A 17 7.19 -14.08 9.38
C GLY A 17 7.46 -14.19 10.89
N THR A 18 6.80 -13.38 11.73
CA THR A 18 6.76 -13.61 13.18
C THR A 18 5.63 -14.61 13.51
N GLN A 19 5.74 -15.28 14.66
CA GLN A 19 4.66 -16.13 15.18
C GLN A 19 3.85 -15.45 16.28
N ASP A 20 3.94 -14.11 16.38
CA ASP A 20 3.30 -13.31 17.41
C ASP A 20 1.88 -12.91 16.98
N ILE A 21 0.91 -13.78 17.28
CA ILE A 21 -0.50 -13.59 16.93
C ILE A 21 -1.06 -12.32 17.60
N ASP A 22 -0.65 -12.00 18.82
CA ASP A 22 -1.14 -10.82 19.53
C ASP A 22 -0.77 -9.52 18.80
N LYS A 23 0.44 -9.43 18.25
CA LYS A 23 0.85 -8.27 17.44
C LYS A 23 0.06 -8.18 16.14
N ILE A 24 -0.18 -9.31 15.49
CA ILE A 24 -0.96 -9.37 14.25
C ILE A 24 -2.41 -8.93 14.51
N GLU A 25 -3.04 -9.41 15.59
CA GLU A 25 -4.41 -9.02 15.97
C GLU A 25 -4.53 -7.53 16.29
N LYS A 26 -3.51 -6.91 16.89
CA LYS A 26 -3.49 -5.47 17.10
C LYS A 26 -3.57 -4.68 15.80
N VAL A 27 -2.89 -5.13 14.75
CA VAL A 27 -2.99 -4.50 13.42
C VAL A 27 -4.39 -4.69 12.84
N ILE A 28 -4.93 -5.91 12.91
CA ILE A 28 -6.29 -6.21 12.41
C ILE A 28 -7.34 -5.32 13.08
N ASN A 29 -7.24 -5.14 14.40
CA ASN A 29 -8.21 -4.37 15.19
C ASN A 29 -8.01 -2.84 15.10
N SER A 30 -6.88 -2.37 14.58
CA SER A 30 -6.59 -0.92 14.45
C SER A 30 -7.25 -0.27 13.23
N ASP A 31 -7.80 -1.03 12.33
CA ASP A 31 -8.43 -0.59 11.09
C ASP A 31 -9.52 0.47 11.31
N LYS A 32 -10.40 0.24 12.29
CA LYS A 32 -11.46 1.19 12.66
C LYS A 32 -10.96 2.61 12.97
N ILE A 33 -9.70 2.75 13.37
CA ILE A 33 -9.11 4.07 13.64
C ILE A 33 -8.98 4.88 12.35
N LEU A 34 -8.63 4.21 11.24
CA LEU A 34 -8.50 4.86 9.95
C LEU A 34 -9.87 5.22 9.37
N ASP A 35 -10.87 4.35 9.51
CA ASP A 35 -12.26 4.63 9.12
C ASP A 35 -12.77 5.89 9.83
N ASP A 36 -12.65 5.94 11.17
CA ASP A 36 -13.08 7.08 11.98
C ASP A 36 -12.33 8.38 11.62
N LEU A 37 -11.06 8.28 11.19
CA LEU A 37 -10.26 9.43 10.76
C LEU A 37 -10.63 9.90 9.35
N ASP A 38 -10.89 8.98 8.41
CA ASP A 38 -11.38 9.32 7.07
C ASP A 38 -12.73 10.03 7.17
N ASP A 39 -13.68 9.49 7.90
CA ASP A 39 -15.01 10.09 8.13
C ASP A 39 -14.89 11.53 8.67
N LYS A 40 -13.97 11.77 9.62
CA LYS A 40 -13.72 13.12 10.15
C LYS A 40 -13.17 14.07 9.10
N VAL A 41 -12.22 13.61 8.27
CA VAL A 41 -11.65 14.42 7.18
C VAL A 41 -12.73 14.73 6.15
N GLN A 42 -13.54 13.74 5.74
CA GLN A 42 -14.64 13.93 4.81
C GLN A 42 -15.64 15.00 5.33
N LYS A 43 -16.09 14.85 6.58
CA LYS A 43 -17.02 15.79 7.21
C LYS A 43 -16.45 17.21 7.25
N LEU A 44 -15.21 17.37 7.73
CA LEU A 44 -14.56 18.68 7.80
C LEU A 44 -14.37 19.32 6.42
N GLY A 45 -13.96 18.54 5.42
CA GLY A 45 -13.79 19.02 4.05
C GLY A 45 -15.09 19.54 3.46
N PHE A 46 -16.20 18.80 3.61
CA PHE A 46 -17.52 19.23 3.16
C PHE A 46 -18.01 20.49 3.90
N GLU A 47 -17.83 20.56 5.23
CA GLU A 47 -18.18 21.75 6.01
C GLU A 47 -17.41 23.00 5.54
N ILE A 48 -16.09 22.88 5.30
CA ILE A 48 -15.28 24.00 4.83
C ILE A 48 -15.75 24.45 3.45
N ILE A 49 -16.01 23.53 2.53
CA ILE A 49 -16.49 23.87 1.17
C ILE A 49 -17.84 24.60 1.27
N ALA A 50 -18.77 24.08 2.06
CA ALA A 50 -20.12 24.64 2.17
C ALA A 50 -20.13 26.02 2.86
N LEU A 51 -19.31 26.22 3.90
CA LEU A 51 -19.36 27.44 4.73
C LEU A 51 -18.41 28.54 4.28
N ARG A 52 -17.28 28.19 3.64
CA ARG A 52 -16.21 29.12 3.30
C ARG A 52 -16.11 29.44 1.81
N ALA A 53 -16.80 28.66 0.93
CA ALA A 53 -16.72 28.78 -0.52
C ALA A 53 -15.28 28.98 -1.03
N PRO A 54 -14.32 28.07 -0.67
CA PRO A 54 -12.91 28.24 -0.99
C PRO A 54 -12.69 28.35 -2.51
N GLN A 55 -11.68 29.12 -2.92
CA GLN A 55 -11.41 29.38 -4.34
C GLN A 55 -10.06 28.80 -4.76
N ALA A 56 -9.96 28.42 -6.04
CA ALA A 56 -8.72 28.05 -6.71
C ALA A 56 -7.82 27.10 -5.88
N ALA A 57 -6.70 27.57 -5.34
CA ALA A 57 -5.72 26.77 -4.63
C ALA A 57 -6.26 26.18 -3.33
N ASP A 58 -7.08 26.94 -2.58
CA ASP A 58 -7.64 26.44 -1.31
C ASP A 58 -8.66 25.32 -1.56
N LEU A 59 -9.50 25.46 -2.59
CA LEU A 59 -10.42 24.39 -2.99
C LEU A 59 -9.63 23.14 -3.43
N ARG A 60 -8.55 23.33 -4.20
CA ARG A 60 -7.70 22.22 -4.64
C ARG A 60 -7.08 21.47 -3.45
N ARG A 61 -6.57 22.19 -2.43
CA ARG A 61 -6.05 21.58 -1.20
C ARG A 61 -7.09 20.70 -0.51
N ILE A 62 -8.32 21.18 -0.39
CA ILE A 62 -9.39 20.40 0.25
C ILE A 62 -9.74 19.18 -0.58
N ILE A 63 -9.89 19.31 -1.89
CA ILE A 63 -10.21 18.17 -2.77
C ILE A 63 -9.11 17.12 -2.73
N VAL A 64 -7.84 17.52 -2.75
CA VAL A 64 -6.71 16.60 -2.61
C VAL A 64 -6.70 15.92 -1.23
N ALA A 65 -6.95 16.68 -0.15
CA ALA A 65 -7.01 16.12 1.19
C ALA A 65 -8.11 15.05 1.33
N LEU A 66 -9.31 15.28 0.76
CA LEU A 66 -10.40 14.31 0.75
C LEU A 66 -10.02 13.02 -0.01
N LYS A 67 -9.41 13.16 -1.19
CA LYS A 67 -8.96 12.00 -1.99
C LYS A 67 -7.87 11.20 -1.27
N VAL A 68 -6.86 11.90 -0.73
CA VAL A 68 -5.73 11.26 -0.05
C VAL A 68 -6.18 10.58 1.25
N ALA A 69 -7.17 11.14 1.96
CA ALA A 69 -7.76 10.51 3.14
C ALA A 69 -8.36 9.13 2.81
N THR A 70 -9.18 9.03 1.78
CA THR A 70 -9.75 7.75 1.32
C THR A 70 -8.67 6.75 0.85
N ILE A 71 -7.56 7.24 0.27
CA ILE A 71 -6.44 6.36 -0.10
C ILE A 71 -5.77 5.79 1.16
N PHE A 72 -5.59 6.57 2.21
CA PHE A 72 -5.01 6.08 3.46
C PHE A 72 -5.89 5.03 4.15
N GLU A 73 -7.21 5.19 4.14
CA GLU A 73 -8.15 4.18 4.63
C GLU A 73 -7.98 2.87 3.86
N ARG A 74 -7.93 2.91 2.52
CA ARG A 74 -7.71 1.72 1.68
C ARG A 74 -6.37 1.03 1.97
N ILE A 75 -5.31 1.78 2.24
CA ILE A 75 -4.01 1.21 2.65
C ILE A 75 -4.17 0.46 3.98
N GLY A 76 -4.97 0.98 4.92
CA GLY A 76 -5.35 0.29 6.14
C GLY A 76 -6.05 -1.04 5.89
N ASP A 77 -7.05 -1.04 5.02
CA ASP A 77 -7.76 -2.25 4.58
C ASP A 77 -6.79 -3.32 4.04
N TYR A 78 -5.83 -2.93 3.20
CA TYR A 78 -4.83 -3.88 2.70
C TYR A 78 -3.89 -4.38 3.79
N SER A 79 -3.50 -3.52 4.74
CA SER A 79 -2.67 -3.91 5.89
C SER A 79 -3.39 -4.92 6.77
N ARG A 80 -4.70 -4.72 7.02
CA ARG A 80 -5.56 -5.69 7.70
C ARG A 80 -5.64 -7.00 6.92
N ASN A 81 -5.85 -6.96 5.60
CA ASN A 81 -5.94 -8.16 4.77
C ASN A 81 -4.64 -8.96 4.73
N ILE A 82 -3.48 -8.31 4.69
CA ILE A 82 -2.17 -8.96 4.80
C ILE A 82 -2.05 -9.63 6.18
N SER A 83 -2.40 -8.91 7.26
CA SER A 83 -2.32 -9.42 8.63
C SER A 83 -3.23 -10.64 8.86
N ASN A 84 -4.46 -10.62 8.34
CA ASN A 84 -5.36 -11.78 8.41
C ASN A 84 -4.77 -13.01 7.70
N ARG A 85 -4.14 -12.83 6.54
CA ARG A 85 -3.48 -13.93 5.82
C ARG A 85 -2.21 -14.40 6.50
N THR A 86 -1.45 -13.51 7.13
CA THR A 86 -0.29 -13.87 7.95
C THR A 86 -0.72 -14.75 9.13
N LYS A 87 -1.83 -14.41 9.81
CA LYS A 87 -2.40 -15.25 10.88
C LYS A 87 -2.74 -16.65 10.38
N LEU A 88 -3.41 -16.76 9.23
CA LEU A 88 -3.74 -18.05 8.62
C LEU A 88 -2.49 -18.86 8.25
N LEU A 89 -1.42 -18.25 7.80
CA LEU A 89 -0.15 -18.94 7.51
C LEU A 89 0.46 -19.55 8.78
N ILE A 90 0.35 -18.89 9.92
CA ILE A 90 0.78 -19.41 11.22
C ILE A 90 -0.06 -20.63 11.61
N GLU A 91 -1.39 -20.55 11.48
CA GLU A 91 -2.32 -21.66 11.78
C GLU A 91 -2.07 -22.90 10.90
N LEU A 92 -1.61 -22.70 9.67
CA LEU A 92 -1.20 -23.76 8.76
C LEU A 92 0.16 -24.41 9.14
N ASN A 93 0.81 -23.96 10.22
CA ASN A 93 2.12 -24.43 10.70
C ASN A 93 3.20 -24.43 9.59
N TYR A 94 3.19 -23.44 8.73
CA TYR A 94 4.07 -23.44 7.59
C TYR A 94 5.45 -22.88 7.97
N SER A 95 6.46 -23.75 8.06
CA SER A 95 7.84 -23.39 8.42
C SER A 95 8.74 -23.10 7.20
N ASP A 96 8.40 -23.66 6.05
CA ASP A 96 9.22 -23.54 4.83
C ASP A 96 8.60 -22.56 3.83
N LEU A 97 8.74 -21.27 4.12
CA LEU A 97 8.48 -20.26 3.10
C LEU A 97 9.57 -20.38 2.03
N PRO A 98 9.23 -20.52 0.72
CA PRO A 98 10.23 -20.46 -0.33
C PRO A 98 10.99 -19.13 -0.21
N GLY A 99 12.21 -19.04 -0.72
CA GLY A 99 13.13 -17.91 -0.57
C GLY A 99 12.58 -16.52 -0.97
N VAL A 100 11.28 -16.42 -1.11
CA VAL A 100 10.50 -15.21 -1.42
C VAL A 100 10.62 -14.24 -0.26
N ASN A 101 11.41 -13.19 -0.46
CA ASN A 101 11.56 -12.16 0.55
C ASN A 101 10.46 -11.09 0.44
N ILE A 102 9.21 -11.49 0.81
CA ILE A 102 8.06 -10.58 0.86
C ILE A 102 8.38 -9.35 1.73
N GLY A 103 9.16 -9.52 2.80
CA GLY A 103 9.63 -8.41 3.63
C GLY A 103 10.40 -7.36 2.85
N LYS A 104 11.24 -7.76 1.87
CA LYS A 104 11.97 -6.82 1.01
C LYS A 104 11.03 -5.96 0.15
N MET A 105 9.96 -6.57 -0.37
CA MET A 105 8.93 -5.83 -1.12
C MET A 105 8.19 -4.86 -0.19
N GLY A 106 7.79 -5.32 1.00
CA GLY A 106 7.16 -4.49 2.03
C GLY A 106 8.03 -3.29 2.44
N GLN A 107 9.32 -3.50 2.72
CA GLN A 107 10.25 -2.42 3.07
C GLN A 107 10.40 -1.36 1.97
N LYS A 108 10.42 -1.79 0.69
CA LYS A 108 10.45 -0.82 -0.42
C LYS A 108 9.18 0.01 -0.49
N THR A 109 8.03 -0.62 -0.32
CA THR A 109 6.74 0.07 -0.29
C THR A 109 6.65 1.01 0.91
N GLN A 110 7.16 0.61 2.08
CA GLN A 110 7.26 1.47 3.26
C GLN A 110 8.08 2.72 2.99
N THR A 111 9.30 2.58 2.42
CA THR A 111 10.13 3.74 2.06
C THR A 111 9.41 4.68 1.09
N MET A 112 8.70 4.14 0.10
CA MET A 112 7.87 4.96 -0.80
C MET A 112 6.77 5.70 -0.04
N PHE A 113 6.17 5.07 0.96
CA PHE A 113 5.11 5.66 1.75
C PHE A 113 5.64 6.77 2.66
N GLU A 114 6.81 6.60 3.29
CA GLU A 114 7.50 7.64 4.05
C GLU A 114 7.81 8.85 3.16
N ASP A 115 8.44 8.61 1.99
CA ASP A 115 8.79 9.66 1.03
C ASP A 115 7.53 10.42 0.53
N VAL A 116 6.41 9.75 0.29
CA VAL A 116 5.20 10.43 -0.19
C VAL A 116 4.51 11.26 0.90
N LEU A 117 4.56 10.84 2.17
CA LEU A 117 4.07 11.64 3.29
C LEU A 117 4.91 12.92 3.44
N GLU A 118 6.24 12.79 3.32
CA GLU A 118 7.14 13.95 3.32
C GLU A 118 6.82 14.89 2.15
N ALA A 119 6.65 14.34 0.93
CA ALA A 119 6.28 15.13 -0.24
C ALA A 119 4.94 15.86 -0.04
N TYR A 120 3.94 15.19 0.54
CA TYR A 120 2.63 15.81 0.81
C TYR A 120 2.71 16.94 1.84
N MET A 121 3.46 16.73 2.94
CA MET A 121 3.61 17.74 4.00
C MET A 121 4.37 19.00 3.55
N ASN A 122 5.38 18.81 2.68
CA ASN A 122 6.24 19.88 2.20
C ASN A 122 5.80 20.46 0.84
N GLU A 123 4.70 19.95 0.27
CA GLU A 123 4.25 20.30 -1.10
C GLU A 123 5.40 20.14 -2.12
N ASP A 124 6.20 19.04 -1.99
CA ASP A 124 7.36 18.75 -2.84
C ASP A 124 6.97 17.87 -4.04
N ASP A 125 6.72 18.52 -5.18
CA ASP A 125 6.34 17.85 -6.42
C ASP A 125 7.48 17.00 -7.02
N LYS A 126 8.76 17.36 -6.75
CA LYS A 126 9.91 16.61 -7.26
C LYS A 126 10.07 15.29 -6.50
N LEU A 127 9.92 15.32 -5.18
CA LEU A 127 9.92 14.11 -4.37
C LEU A 127 8.74 13.22 -4.74
N ALA A 128 7.55 13.80 -4.95
CA ALA A 128 6.37 13.07 -5.42
C ALA A 128 6.63 12.33 -6.75
N VAL A 129 7.22 13.00 -7.75
CA VAL A 129 7.61 12.37 -9.03
C VAL A 129 8.63 11.24 -8.82
N LYS A 130 9.61 11.41 -7.91
CA LYS A 130 10.58 10.37 -7.57
C LYS A 130 9.89 9.14 -6.97
N VAL A 131 8.94 9.34 -6.04
CA VAL A 131 8.14 8.25 -5.45
C VAL A 131 7.38 7.51 -6.52
N ARG A 132 6.61 8.21 -7.35
CA ARG A 132 5.85 7.63 -8.46
C ARG A 132 6.73 6.76 -9.38
N ASN A 133 7.93 7.25 -9.70
CA ASN A 133 8.85 6.53 -10.58
C ASN A 133 9.56 5.36 -9.88
N SER A 134 9.53 5.27 -8.54
CA SER A 134 10.18 4.16 -7.83
C SER A 134 9.35 2.88 -7.77
N ASP A 135 8.07 2.97 -8.05
CA ASP A 135 7.10 1.87 -8.02
C ASP A 135 7.48 0.69 -8.91
N PHE A 136 8.08 0.93 -10.07
CA PHE A 136 8.54 -0.14 -10.96
C PHE A 136 9.46 -1.17 -10.29
N LYS A 137 10.10 -0.80 -9.16
CA LYS A 137 10.95 -1.72 -8.36
C LYS A 137 10.11 -2.69 -7.54
N VAL A 138 8.93 -2.25 -7.08
CA VAL A 138 7.96 -3.09 -6.37
C VAL A 138 7.30 -4.02 -7.37
N ASP A 139 6.90 -3.52 -8.54
CA ASP A 139 6.33 -4.30 -9.65
C ASP A 139 7.26 -5.47 -10.07
N LYS A 140 8.56 -5.21 -10.21
CA LYS A 140 9.55 -6.25 -10.52
C LYS A 140 9.61 -7.33 -9.45
N LEU A 141 9.68 -6.93 -8.19
CA LEU A 141 9.69 -7.88 -7.07
C LEU A 141 8.38 -8.69 -7.03
N HIS A 142 7.24 -8.05 -7.29
CA HIS A 142 5.96 -8.74 -7.38
C HIS A 142 5.99 -9.82 -8.45
N THR A 143 6.48 -9.50 -9.66
CA THR A 143 6.61 -10.47 -10.76
C THR A 143 7.55 -11.62 -10.38
N GLU A 144 8.74 -11.32 -9.81
CA GLU A 144 9.71 -12.32 -9.36
C GLU A 144 9.06 -13.28 -8.33
N TYR A 145 8.37 -12.74 -7.33
CA TYR A 145 7.73 -13.56 -6.29
C TYR A 145 6.55 -14.36 -6.80
N TYR A 146 5.76 -13.81 -7.70
CA TYR A 146 4.68 -14.53 -8.35
C TYR A 146 5.20 -15.80 -9.03
N LEU A 147 6.24 -15.69 -9.86
CA LEU A 147 6.82 -16.82 -10.58
C LEU A 147 7.43 -17.86 -9.62
N GLU A 148 8.13 -17.43 -8.57
CA GLU A 148 8.74 -18.32 -7.59
C GLU A 148 7.70 -19.09 -6.77
N ILE A 149 6.63 -18.41 -6.33
CA ILE A 149 5.54 -19.05 -5.59
C ILE A 149 4.83 -20.08 -6.45
N ILE A 150 4.49 -19.75 -7.72
CA ILE A 150 3.83 -20.68 -8.65
C ILE A 150 4.74 -21.89 -8.91
N SER A 151 6.03 -21.68 -9.18
CA SER A 151 6.99 -22.78 -9.37
C SER A 151 7.09 -23.69 -8.13
N SER A 152 7.00 -23.11 -6.94
CA SER A 152 6.99 -23.89 -5.69
C SER A 152 5.70 -24.69 -5.52
N MET A 153 4.55 -24.13 -5.91
CA MET A 153 3.26 -24.87 -5.92
C MET A 153 3.27 -26.04 -6.90
N GLN A 154 3.90 -25.87 -8.05
CA GLN A 154 4.06 -26.96 -9.05
C GLN A 154 4.95 -28.09 -8.52
N ARG A 155 6.05 -27.76 -7.85
CA ARG A 155 6.98 -28.74 -7.27
C ARG A 155 6.41 -29.48 -6.07
N ASN A 156 5.59 -28.83 -5.26
CA ASN A 156 4.99 -29.39 -4.05
C ASN A 156 3.50 -29.03 -3.96
N LYS A 157 2.64 -29.97 -4.29
CA LYS A 157 1.18 -29.77 -4.25
C LYS A 157 0.65 -29.43 -2.84
N ASN A 158 1.33 -29.89 -1.78
CA ASN A 158 0.94 -29.56 -0.41
C ASN A 158 1.22 -28.09 -0.07
N PHE A 159 2.05 -27.41 -0.85
CA PHE A 159 2.33 -25.98 -0.73
C PHE A 159 1.23 -25.11 -1.31
N ALA A 160 0.33 -25.65 -2.13
CA ALA A 160 -0.67 -24.84 -2.84
C ALA A 160 -1.54 -23.94 -1.94
N PRO A 161 -2.06 -24.37 -0.78
CA PRO A 161 -2.81 -23.48 0.11
C PRO A 161 -1.98 -22.30 0.61
N THR A 162 -0.75 -22.55 1.06
CA THR A 162 0.20 -21.54 1.53
C THR A 162 0.60 -20.59 0.39
N GLY A 163 0.94 -21.16 -0.76
CA GLY A 163 1.28 -20.37 -1.96
C GLY A 163 0.17 -19.42 -2.37
N ALA A 164 -1.09 -19.85 -2.31
CA ALA A 164 -2.22 -18.99 -2.58
C ALA A 164 -2.28 -17.79 -1.62
N HIS A 165 -2.09 -18.00 -0.30
CA HIS A 165 -2.05 -16.88 0.65
C HIS A 165 -0.87 -15.95 0.40
N LEU A 166 0.32 -16.47 0.07
CA LEU A 166 1.50 -15.68 -0.26
C LEU A 166 1.29 -14.82 -1.52
N LEU A 167 0.67 -15.36 -2.58
CA LEU A 167 0.32 -14.59 -3.77
C LEU A 167 -0.59 -13.41 -3.45
N PHE A 168 -1.60 -13.63 -2.60
CA PHE A 168 -2.48 -12.54 -2.18
C PHE A 168 -1.77 -11.51 -1.30
N ILE A 169 -0.85 -11.92 -0.42
CA ILE A 169 -0.05 -11.00 0.39
C ILE A 169 0.81 -10.13 -0.53
N ALA A 170 1.56 -10.74 -1.46
CA ALA A 170 2.38 -10.01 -2.43
C ALA A 170 1.55 -9.02 -3.26
N LYS A 171 0.37 -9.45 -3.74
CA LYS A 171 -0.54 -8.55 -4.49
C LYS A 171 -1.08 -7.41 -3.64
N ASN A 172 -1.38 -7.65 -2.35
CA ASN A 172 -1.83 -6.58 -1.47
C ASN A 172 -0.72 -5.55 -1.20
N ILE A 173 0.55 -5.97 -1.10
CA ILE A 173 1.69 -5.05 -0.96
C ILE A 173 1.87 -4.21 -2.23
N GLU A 174 1.76 -4.81 -3.41
CA GLU A 174 1.80 -4.10 -4.69
C GLU A 174 0.66 -3.07 -4.78
N ARG A 175 -0.56 -3.44 -4.34
CA ARG A 175 -1.68 -2.51 -4.27
C ARG A 175 -1.41 -1.32 -3.35
N VAL A 176 -0.76 -1.53 -2.21
CA VAL A 176 -0.34 -0.42 -1.33
C VAL A 176 0.65 0.48 -2.06
N ALA A 177 1.63 -0.06 -2.79
CA ALA A 177 2.56 0.74 -3.59
C ALA A 177 1.84 1.54 -4.70
N ASP A 178 0.86 0.93 -5.39
CA ASP A 178 -0.02 1.62 -6.33
C ASP A 178 -0.70 2.84 -5.68
N TYR A 179 -1.31 2.67 -4.51
CA TYR A 179 -1.97 3.78 -3.79
C TYR A 179 -0.98 4.85 -3.32
N VAL A 180 0.22 4.47 -2.92
CA VAL A 180 1.28 5.44 -2.61
C VAL A 180 1.63 6.29 -3.84
N THR A 181 1.65 5.70 -5.04
CA THR A 181 1.86 6.49 -6.27
C THR A 181 0.66 7.36 -6.62
N ASP A 182 -0.57 6.90 -6.33
CA ASP A 182 -1.76 7.74 -6.49
C ASP A 182 -1.68 8.99 -5.60
N ILE A 183 -1.20 8.84 -4.34
CA ILE A 183 -0.93 9.99 -3.46
C ILE A 183 0.12 10.91 -4.08
N ALA A 184 1.20 10.38 -4.62
CA ALA A 184 2.26 11.17 -5.26
C ALA A 184 1.70 12.00 -6.44
N GLU A 185 0.82 11.42 -7.25
CA GLU A 185 0.13 12.14 -8.33
C GLU A 185 -0.80 13.25 -7.79
N GLN A 186 -1.46 13.02 -6.64
CA GLN A 186 -2.26 14.05 -5.97
C GLN A 186 -1.37 15.18 -5.41
N VAL A 187 -0.17 14.87 -4.89
CA VAL A 187 0.80 15.91 -4.46
C VAL A 187 1.25 16.76 -5.64
N TYR A 188 1.59 16.13 -6.75
CA TYR A 188 1.94 16.87 -7.97
C TYR A 188 0.80 17.78 -8.43
N PHE A 189 -0.43 17.25 -8.45
CA PHE A 189 -1.61 18.05 -8.79
C PHE A 189 -1.85 19.19 -7.79
N LEU A 190 -1.63 18.96 -6.50
CA LEU A 190 -1.75 19.97 -5.45
C LEU A 190 -0.87 21.18 -5.75
N VAL A 191 0.40 20.93 -6.07
CA VAL A 191 1.41 21.98 -6.29
C VAL A 191 1.19 22.67 -7.65
N ASN A 192 1.08 21.90 -8.72
CA ASN A 192 1.13 22.41 -10.09
C ASN A 192 -0.26 22.78 -10.68
N GLY A 193 -1.34 22.30 -10.08
CA GLY A 193 -2.70 22.49 -10.60
C GLY A 193 -2.99 21.72 -11.89
N SER A 194 -2.10 20.86 -12.32
CA SER A 194 -2.21 20.01 -13.51
C SER A 194 -1.81 18.58 -13.17
N VAL A 195 -2.37 17.61 -13.89
CA VAL A 195 -1.99 16.20 -13.74
C VAL A 195 -0.67 15.91 -14.48
N LEU A 196 0.06 14.90 -14.03
CA LEU A 196 1.22 14.39 -14.77
C LEU A 196 0.77 13.85 -16.12
N SER A 197 1.41 14.29 -17.20
CA SER A 197 1.07 13.91 -18.58
C SER A 197 1.72 12.59 -19.01
N ASP A 198 2.80 12.19 -18.35
CA ASP A 198 3.57 11.00 -18.73
C ASP A 198 2.92 9.75 -18.18
N HIS A 199 3.04 8.64 -18.93
CA HIS A 199 2.64 7.34 -18.41
C HIS A 199 3.54 6.91 -17.26
N ARG A 200 2.91 6.43 -16.17
CA ARG A 200 3.64 5.81 -15.06
C ARG A 200 4.44 4.60 -15.54
N PRO A 201 5.74 4.50 -15.24
CA PRO A 201 6.51 3.30 -15.54
C PRO A 201 5.92 2.11 -14.77
N LYS A 202 5.43 1.09 -15.47
CA LYS A 202 4.95 -0.17 -14.89
C LYS A 202 5.84 -1.32 -15.31
N ALA A 203 6.07 -2.26 -14.40
CA ALA A 203 6.87 -3.45 -14.62
C ALA A 203 6.23 -4.73 -14.04
N ASP A 204 4.96 -4.69 -13.67
CA ASP A 204 4.19 -5.89 -13.32
C ASP A 204 3.86 -6.68 -14.60
N GLU A 205 4.49 -7.84 -14.77
CA GLU A 205 4.33 -8.74 -15.90
C GLU A 205 3.57 -10.03 -15.52
N THR A 206 2.96 -10.09 -14.34
CA THR A 206 2.26 -11.29 -13.86
C THR A 206 1.11 -11.74 -14.77
N SER A 207 0.50 -10.81 -15.51
CA SER A 207 -0.54 -11.11 -16.50
C SER A 207 0.01 -11.54 -17.88
N LEU A 208 1.32 -11.41 -18.10
CA LEU A 208 1.97 -11.68 -19.39
C LEU A 208 2.89 -12.90 -19.34
N LYS A 209 3.31 -13.34 -18.16
CA LYS A 209 4.23 -14.47 -17.98
C LYS A 209 3.49 -15.68 -17.45
N VAL A 210 3.63 -16.79 -18.18
CA VAL A 210 3.24 -18.12 -17.70
C VAL A 210 4.50 -18.77 -17.13
N PRO A 211 4.47 -19.29 -15.90
CA PRO A 211 5.58 -20.06 -15.34
C PRO A 211 5.82 -21.30 -16.20
N ASP A 212 7.08 -21.60 -16.52
CA ASP A 212 7.50 -22.82 -17.21
C ASP A 212 7.22 -24.09 -16.39
#